data_55a0a6083ca1e439a5c589c3cdeacc7c
#
_entry.id   55a0a6083ca1e439a5c589c3cdeacc7c
#
_cell.length_a   1.000
_cell.length_b   1.000
_cell.length_c   1.000
_cell.angle_alpha   90.00
_cell.angle_beta   90.00
_cell.angle_gamma   90.00
#
_symmetry.space_group_name_H-M   'P 1'
#
loop_
_entity.id
_entity.type
_entity.pdbx_description
1 polymer ?
#
loop_
_entity_poly.entity_id
_entity_poly.type
_entity_poly.pdbx_seq_one_letter_code
_entity_poly.pdbx_strand_id
1 'polypeptide(L)'
;MSLVVQAGNPALEQLGRSLTMDPLDPKDVVRRATSENVDLVVVGPEAPLVAGVADAVLDYGIPVFGPTKDAARLEASKSFAKQVMADAGVATARAFTCTTMDQVEAAFDDLGAPYVVKDDALAAGKGVVVTTDRAQASEHARACLSRDGGAVVIEDYLDGPEVSLFCFADGAT
;
A
#
# COMPACT_ATOMS: atom_id res chain seq x y z
N MET A 1 26.00 -11.84 13.30
CA MET A 1 24.66 -11.25 13.15
C MET A 1 23.65 -12.34 13.47
N SER A 2 22.76 -12.13 14.40
CA SER A 2 21.63 -13.05 14.68
C SER A 2 20.36 -12.45 14.09
N LEU A 3 19.51 -13.31 13.50
CA LEU A 3 18.24 -12.90 12.89
C LEU A 3 17.08 -13.40 13.79
N VAL A 4 16.16 -12.50 14.10
CA VAL A 4 14.88 -12.79 14.73
C VAL A 4 13.79 -12.46 13.73
N VAL A 5 12.85 -13.36 13.49
CA VAL A 5 11.81 -13.21 12.48
C VAL A 5 10.42 -13.32 13.09
N GLN A 6 9.47 -12.59 12.53
CA GLN A 6 8.07 -12.76 12.90
C GLN A 6 7.58 -14.12 12.40
N ALA A 7 6.90 -14.86 13.26
CA ALA A 7 6.35 -16.18 12.95
C ALA A 7 5.27 -16.10 11.84
N GLY A 8 5.19 -17.15 11.03
CA GLY A 8 4.17 -17.27 9.98
C GLY A 8 4.73 -17.24 8.55
N ASN A 9 6.04 -17.03 8.38
CA ASN A 9 6.71 -17.15 7.09
C ASN A 9 7.75 -18.29 7.14
N PRO A 10 7.45 -19.48 6.59
CA PRO A 10 8.33 -20.65 6.69
C PRO A 10 9.73 -20.45 6.10
N ALA A 11 9.88 -19.57 5.10
CA ALA A 11 11.19 -19.29 4.51
C ALA A 11 12.05 -18.43 5.45
N LEU A 12 11.48 -17.43 6.09
CA LEU A 12 12.19 -16.62 7.08
C LEU A 12 12.51 -17.40 8.35
N GLU A 13 11.62 -18.30 8.79
CA GLU A 13 11.82 -19.13 9.98
C GLU A 13 12.99 -20.12 9.83
N GLN A 14 13.41 -20.42 8.61
CA GLN A 14 14.62 -21.21 8.35
C GLN A 14 15.91 -20.40 8.48
N LEU A 15 15.81 -19.08 8.43
CA LEU A 15 16.96 -18.17 8.45
C LEU A 15 17.27 -17.64 9.85
N GLY A 16 16.28 -17.65 10.76
CA GLY A 16 16.41 -17.05 12.08
C GLY A 16 15.45 -17.61 13.11
N ARG A 17 15.62 -17.16 14.35
CA ARG A 17 14.74 -17.57 15.45
C ARG A 17 13.36 -16.94 15.28
N SER A 18 12.33 -17.76 15.24
CA SER A 18 10.95 -17.31 15.10
C SER A 18 10.39 -16.74 16.42
N LEU A 19 9.63 -15.68 16.32
CA LEU A 19 8.99 -14.98 17.41
C LEU A 19 7.52 -14.68 17.10
N THR A 20 6.63 -15.09 18.00
CA THR A 20 5.21 -14.77 17.85
C THR A 20 4.94 -13.34 18.34
N MET A 21 4.36 -12.52 17.48
CA MET A 21 3.89 -11.18 17.77
C MET A 21 2.77 -10.78 16.82
N ASP A 22 2.01 -9.75 17.17
CA ASP A 22 1.11 -9.09 16.23
C ASP A 22 1.88 -8.01 15.45
N PRO A 23 2.16 -8.23 14.15
CA PRO A 23 2.90 -7.26 13.35
C PRO A 23 2.12 -5.97 13.09
N LEU A 24 0.81 -5.94 13.35
CA LEU A 24 -0.05 -4.77 13.18
C LEU A 24 -0.23 -3.98 14.49
N ASP A 25 0.25 -4.49 15.62
CA ASP A 25 0.30 -3.74 16.88
C ASP A 25 1.70 -3.12 17.09
N PRO A 26 1.86 -1.79 16.87
CA PRO A 26 3.14 -1.11 17.08
C PRO A 26 3.74 -1.32 18.48
N LYS A 27 2.88 -1.43 19.52
CA LYS A 27 3.33 -1.64 20.89
C LYS A 27 3.87 -3.05 21.11
N ASP A 28 3.25 -4.06 20.50
CA ASP A 28 3.75 -5.43 20.58
C ASP A 28 5.09 -5.56 19.86
N VAL A 29 5.23 -4.95 18.67
CA VAL A 29 6.50 -4.95 17.93
C VAL A 29 7.61 -4.27 18.73
N VAL A 30 7.38 -3.08 19.27
CA VAL A 30 8.36 -2.38 20.14
C VAL A 30 8.75 -3.23 21.35
N ARG A 31 7.76 -3.82 22.05
CA ARG A 31 8.02 -4.68 23.20
C ARG A 31 8.92 -5.85 22.84
N ARG A 32 8.66 -6.51 21.70
CA ARG A 32 9.45 -7.65 21.21
C ARG A 32 10.84 -7.21 20.78
N ALA A 33 10.95 -6.16 19.98
CA ALA A 33 12.23 -5.62 19.55
C ALA A 33 13.14 -5.28 20.73
N THR A 34 12.57 -4.65 21.77
CA THR A 34 13.29 -4.30 23.02
C THR A 34 13.70 -5.55 23.78
N SER A 35 12.79 -6.53 23.98
CA SER A 35 13.10 -7.75 24.74
C SER A 35 14.19 -8.62 24.09
N GLU A 36 14.32 -8.52 22.77
CA GLU A 36 15.32 -9.24 21.98
C GLU A 36 16.62 -8.44 21.78
N ASN A 37 16.69 -7.20 22.27
CA ASN A 37 17.81 -6.27 22.09
C ASN A 37 18.25 -6.19 20.63
N VAL A 38 17.31 -5.97 19.71
CA VAL A 38 17.62 -5.87 18.27
C VAL A 38 18.29 -4.53 17.96
N ASP A 39 19.24 -4.55 17.04
CA ASP A 39 19.96 -3.36 16.57
C ASP A 39 19.24 -2.66 15.41
N LEU A 40 18.37 -3.37 14.69
CA LEU A 40 17.65 -2.90 13.52
C LEU A 40 16.36 -3.69 13.35
N VAL A 41 15.26 -2.99 13.05
CA VAL A 41 14.01 -3.59 12.62
C VAL A 41 13.84 -3.36 11.11
N VAL A 42 13.51 -4.44 10.38
CA VAL A 42 13.18 -4.36 8.95
C VAL A 42 11.70 -4.71 8.79
N VAL A 43 10.92 -3.79 8.23
CA VAL A 43 9.49 -3.97 8.00
C VAL A 43 9.28 -4.18 6.50
N GLY A 44 8.96 -5.41 6.10
CA GLY A 44 8.77 -5.77 4.69
C GLY A 44 7.38 -5.45 4.13
N PRO A 45 6.28 -5.82 4.81
CA PRO A 45 4.93 -5.62 4.27
C PRO A 45 4.39 -4.21 4.59
N GLU A 46 3.42 -3.77 3.79
CA GLU A 46 2.84 -2.41 3.86
C GLU A 46 1.96 -2.22 5.11
N ALA A 47 1.17 -3.24 5.47
CA ALA A 47 0.16 -3.11 6.52
C ALA A 47 0.74 -2.69 7.89
N PRO A 48 1.86 -3.25 8.38
CA PRO A 48 2.52 -2.77 9.59
C PRO A 48 3.02 -1.32 9.49
N LEU A 49 3.49 -0.91 8.31
CA LEU A 49 3.95 0.45 8.07
C LEU A 49 2.78 1.44 8.18
N VAL A 50 1.66 1.12 7.56
CA VAL A 50 0.42 1.90 7.65
C VAL A 50 -0.14 1.92 9.06
N ALA A 51 0.05 0.86 9.85
CA ALA A 51 -0.29 0.82 11.26
C ALA A 51 0.61 1.73 12.13
N GLY A 52 1.78 2.14 11.62
CA GLY A 52 2.71 3.03 12.33
C GLY A 52 3.80 2.30 13.12
N VAL A 53 4.11 1.07 12.73
CA VAL A 53 5.15 0.28 13.39
C VAL A 53 6.52 0.95 13.29
N ALA A 54 6.87 1.49 12.11
CA ALA A 54 8.16 2.17 11.93
C ALA A 54 8.30 3.38 12.86
N ASP A 55 7.26 4.20 12.96
CA ASP A 55 7.24 5.38 13.83
C ASP A 55 7.44 4.98 15.29
N ALA A 56 6.67 4.00 15.78
CA ALA A 56 6.74 3.55 17.15
C ALA A 56 8.12 2.97 17.52
N VAL A 57 8.76 2.24 16.63
CA VAL A 57 10.08 1.64 16.84
C VAL A 57 11.16 2.72 16.84
N LEU A 58 11.07 3.71 15.92
CA LEU A 58 11.97 4.88 15.89
C LEU A 58 11.87 5.72 17.15
N ASP A 59 10.66 5.97 17.67
CA ASP A 59 10.42 6.71 18.90
C ASP A 59 11.08 6.04 20.14
N TYR A 60 11.26 4.73 20.07
CA TYR A 60 12.02 3.96 21.08
C TYR A 60 13.53 3.97 20.86
N GLY A 61 14.02 4.64 19.81
CA GLY A 61 15.44 4.78 19.51
C GLY A 61 16.04 3.56 18.81
N ILE A 62 15.24 2.64 18.30
CA ILE A 62 15.71 1.49 17.51
C ILE A 62 15.65 1.88 16.02
N PRO A 63 16.76 1.74 15.27
CA PRO A 63 16.76 1.98 13.83
C PRO A 63 15.75 1.10 13.08
N VAL A 64 15.10 1.66 12.05
CA VAL A 64 14.12 0.95 11.22
C VAL A 64 14.47 1.10 9.75
N PHE A 65 14.42 0.00 9.02
CA PHE A 65 14.32 0.01 7.57
C PHE A 65 12.85 -0.16 7.17
N GLY A 66 12.25 0.91 6.70
CA GLY A 66 10.85 1.03 6.30
C GLY A 66 10.36 2.48 6.43
N PRO A 67 9.42 2.92 5.58
CA PRO A 67 8.87 4.27 5.64
C PRO A 67 8.06 4.50 6.92
N THR A 68 7.96 5.77 7.32
CA THR A 68 7.02 6.19 8.36
C THR A 68 5.56 5.98 7.91
N LYS A 69 4.63 6.03 8.85
CA LYS A 69 3.19 5.91 8.57
C LYS A 69 2.73 6.92 7.51
N ASP A 70 3.20 8.16 7.58
CA ASP A 70 2.87 9.19 6.60
C ASP A 70 3.40 8.87 5.20
N ALA A 71 4.62 8.40 5.10
CA ALA A 71 5.20 7.99 3.81
C ALA A 71 4.55 6.70 3.27
N ALA A 72 4.14 5.77 4.14
CA ALA A 72 3.44 4.55 3.77
C ALA A 72 2.05 4.81 3.15
N ARG A 73 1.50 6.02 3.28
CA ARG A 73 0.27 6.44 2.58
C ARG A 73 0.39 6.35 1.06
N LEU A 74 1.59 6.46 0.51
CA LEU A 74 1.81 6.30 -0.94
C LEU A 74 1.35 4.92 -1.45
N GLU A 75 1.45 3.90 -0.60
CA GLU A 75 0.96 2.55 -0.92
C GLU A 75 -0.46 2.32 -0.40
N ALA A 76 -0.81 2.94 0.73
CA ALA A 76 -2.10 2.76 1.39
C ALA A 76 -3.27 3.38 0.63
N SER A 77 -3.05 4.46 -0.12
CA SER A 77 -4.09 5.20 -0.86
C SER A 77 -3.59 5.58 -2.24
N LYS A 78 -4.25 5.04 -3.26
CA LYS A 78 -3.93 5.33 -4.66
C LYS A 78 -4.27 6.76 -5.04
N SER A 79 -5.33 7.32 -4.47
CA SER A 79 -5.72 8.72 -4.66
C SER A 79 -4.67 9.66 -4.07
N PHE A 80 -4.15 9.36 -2.88
CA PHE A 80 -3.04 10.10 -2.28
C PHE A 80 -1.77 10.01 -3.13
N ALA A 81 -1.41 8.80 -3.59
CA ALA A 81 -0.27 8.61 -4.47
C ALA A 81 -0.41 9.41 -5.78
N LYS A 82 -1.61 9.43 -6.39
CA LYS A 82 -1.90 10.24 -7.58
C LYS A 82 -1.72 11.74 -7.31
N GLN A 83 -2.17 12.23 -6.16
CA GLN A 83 -1.96 13.64 -5.77
C GLN A 83 -0.46 13.96 -5.63
N VAL A 84 0.29 13.13 -4.92
CA VAL A 84 1.74 13.32 -4.75
C VAL A 84 2.47 13.30 -6.10
N MET A 85 2.10 12.37 -6.99
CA MET A 85 2.67 12.32 -8.35
C MET A 85 2.36 13.58 -9.14
N ALA A 86 1.13 14.09 -9.06
CA ALA A 86 0.73 15.32 -9.72
C ALA A 86 1.52 16.53 -9.19
N ASP A 87 1.66 16.65 -7.87
CA ASP A 87 2.39 17.75 -7.22
C ASP A 87 3.90 17.70 -7.55
N ALA A 88 4.44 16.49 -7.71
CA ALA A 88 5.85 16.27 -8.06
C ALA A 88 6.12 16.29 -9.58
N GLY A 89 5.10 16.43 -10.42
CA GLY A 89 5.25 16.38 -11.88
C GLY A 89 5.64 14.99 -12.42
N VAL A 90 5.33 13.92 -11.69
CA VAL A 90 5.60 12.55 -12.10
C VAL A 90 4.52 12.08 -13.06
N ALA A 91 4.92 11.62 -14.25
CA ALA A 91 3.99 11.11 -15.25
C ALA A 91 3.28 9.83 -14.75
N THR A 92 1.96 9.82 -14.90
CA THR A 92 1.10 8.69 -14.54
C THR A 92 -0.16 8.71 -15.41
N ALA A 93 -0.94 7.63 -15.42
CA ALA A 93 -2.24 7.60 -16.07
C ALA A 93 -3.15 8.71 -15.52
N ARG A 94 -3.92 9.37 -16.41
CA ARG A 94 -4.98 10.30 -15.99
C ARG A 94 -5.98 9.53 -15.13
N ALA A 95 -6.43 10.12 -14.03
CA ALA A 95 -7.25 9.42 -13.07
C ALA A 95 -8.28 10.32 -12.41
N PHE A 96 -9.39 9.72 -11.98
CA PHE A 96 -10.44 10.33 -11.19
C PHE A 96 -10.63 9.57 -9.88
N THR A 97 -10.60 10.26 -8.76
CA THR A 97 -11.00 9.69 -7.47
C THR A 97 -12.49 9.89 -7.28
N CYS A 98 -13.23 8.79 -7.14
CA CYS A 98 -14.67 8.78 -7.06
C CYS A 98 -15.14 8.23 -5.71
N THR A 99 -16.11 8.91 -5.09
CA THR A 99 -16.77 8.51 -3.83
C THR A 99 -18.25 8.22 -4.01
N THR A 100 -18.77 8.43 -5.23
CA THR A 100 -20.17 8.13 -5.60
C THR A 100 -20.21 7.45 -6.96
N MET A 101 -21.29 6.70 -7.21
CA MET A 101 -21.47 6.06 -8.51
C MET A 101 -21.66 7.06 -9.65
N ASP A 102 -22.27 8.22 -9.41
CA ASP A 102 -22.41 9.25 -10.44
C ASP A 102 -21.05 9.76 -10.93
N GLN A 103 -20.09 9.92 -10.01
CA GLN A 103 -18.70 10.27 -10.34
C GLN A 103 -18.01 9.15 -11.14
N VAL A 104 -18.26 7.89 -10.78
CA VAL A 104 -17.72 6.72 -11.50
C VAL A 104 -18.22 6.68 -12.94
N GLU A 105 -19.53 6.83 -13.15
CA GLU A 105 -20.13 6.81 -14.48
C GLU A 105 -19.62 7.99 -15.35
N ALA A 106 -19.49 9.19 -14.76
CA ALA A 106 -18.90 10.33 -15.43
C ALA A 106 -17.43 10.09 -15.82
N ALA A 107 -16.63 9.45 -14.94
CA ALA A 107 -15.25 9.08 -15.24
C ALA A 107 -15.17 8.04 -16.37
N PHE A 108 -16.08 7.06 -16.41
CA PHE A 108 -16.16 6.09 -17.50
C PHE A 108 -16.50 6.74 -18.85
N ASP A 109 -17.36 7.76 -18.83
CA ASP A 109 -17.71 8.51 -20.05
C ASP A 109 -16.54 9.34 -20.58
N ASP A 110 -15.71 9.87 -19.66
CA ASP A 110 -14.55 10.69 -20.03
C ASP A 110 -13.33 9.87 -20.49
N LEU A 111 -13.04 8.74 -19.81
CA LEU A 111 -11.87 7.91 -20.09
C LEU A 111 -12.14 6.86 -21.19
N GLY A 112 -13.35 6.30 -21.26
CA GLY A 112 -13.71 5.23 -22.16
C GLY A 112 -13.16 3.86 -21.74
N ALA A 113 -13.38 2.87 -22.61
CA ALA A 113 -12.88 1.51 -22.39
C ALA A 113 -11.46 1.33 -22.98
N PRO A 114 -10.62 0.43 -22.41
CA PRO A 114 -10.88 -0.42 -21.25
C PRO A 114 -11.01 0.35 -19.94
N TYR A 115 -11.96 -0.04 -19.10
CA TYR A 115 -12.18 0.57 -17.78
C TYR A 115 -11.20 0.00 -16.77
N VAL A 116 -10.43 0.87 -16.11
CA VAL A 116 -9.53 0.50 -15.01
C VAL A 116 -10.11 1.05 -13.73
N VAL A 117 -10.56 0.15 -12.86
CA VAL A 117 -11.19 0.47 -11.58
C VAL A 117 -10.33 -0.07 -10.45
N LYS A 118 -9.82 0.82 -9.62
CA LYS A 118 -8.95 0.47 -8.49
C LYS A 118 -9.61 0.88 -7.18
N ASP A 119 -9.70 -0.06 -6.25
CA ASP A 119 -10.01 0.24 -4.86
C ASP A 119 -8.94 1.16 -4.28
N ASP A 120 -9.33 2.26 -3.64
CA ASP A 120 -8.38 3.21 -3.06
C ASP A 120 -7.72 2.69 -1.78
N ALA A 121 -8.21 1.60 -1.18
CA ALA A 121 -7.63 1.00 0.01
C ALA A 121 -6.54 -0.03 -0.31
N LEU A 122 -5.79 -0.44 0.75
CA LEU A 122 -4.93 -1.62 0.68
C LEU A 122 -5.78 -2.86 0.37
N ALA A 123 -5.57 -3.46 -0.79
CA ALA A 123 -6.37 -4.58 -1.28
C ALA A 123 -5.55 -5.85 -1.58
N ALA A 124 -4.27 -5.89 -1.18
CA ALA A 124 -3.36 -7.03 -1.38
C ALA A 124 -3.43 -7.61 -2.82
N GLY A 125 -3.42 -6.74 -3.82
CA GLY A 125 -3.47 -7.11 -5.25
C GLY A 125 -4.86 -7.51 -5.77
N LYS A 126 -5.92 -7.53 -4.95
CA LYS A 126 -7.28 -7.95 -5.34
C LYS A 126 -8.24 -6.80 -5.59
N GLY A 127 -7.79 -5.56 -5.49
CA GLY A 127 -8.63 -4.36 -5.58
C GLY A 127 -8.66 -3.72 -6.97
N VAL A 128 -8.19 -4.39 -8.02
CA VAL A 128 -8.11 -3.84 -9.37
C VAL A 128 -8.91 -4.69 -10.34
N VAL A 129 -9.76 -4.04 -11.14
CA VAL A 129 -10.44 -4.64 -12.28
C VAL A 129 -10.07 -3.84 -13.54
N VAL A 130 -9.68 -4.55 -14.58
CA VAL A 130 -9.47 -4.02 -15.93
C VAL A 130 -10.40 -4.81 -16.88
N THR A 131 -11.33 -4.12 -17.52
CA THR A 131 -12.35 -4.77 -18.36
C THR A 131 -12.89 -3.82 -19.44
N THR A 132 -13.35 -4.38 -20.54
CA THR A 132 -14.13 -3.65 -21.55
C THR A 132 -15.64 -3.66 -21.25
N ASP A 133 -16.07 -4.47 -20.31
CA ASP A 133 -17.48 -4.56 -19.88
C ASP A 133 -17.76 -3.51 -18.80
N ARG A 134 -18.55 -2.47 -19.18
CA ARG A 134 -18.95 -1.39 -18.29
C ARG A 134 -19.77 -1.88 -17.08
N ALA A 135 -20.60 -2.92 -17.26
CA ALA A 135 -21.40 -3.45 -16.17
C ALA A 135 -20.52 -4.10 -15.11
N GLN A 136 -19.52 -4.87 -15.51
CA GLN A 136 -18.53 -5.46 -14.61
C GLN A 136 -17.72 -4.39 -13.89
N ALA A 137 -17.29 -3.34 -14.59
CA ALA A 137 -16.57 -2.21 -13.99
C ALA A 137 -17.42 -1.49 -12.94
N SER A 138 -18.70 -1.20 -13.25
CA SER A 138 -19.65 -0.54 -12.34
C SER A 138 -19.96 -1.42 -11.11
N GLU A 139 -20.07 -2.73 -11.27
CA GLU A 139 -20.29 -3.66 -10.16
C GLU A 139 -19.10 -3.63 -9.18
N HIS A 140 -17.88 -3.70 -9.70
CA HIS A 140 -16.68 -3.62 -8.87
C HIS A 140 -16.58 -2.27 -8.14
N ALA A 141 -16.81 -1.15 -8.83
CA ALA A 141 -16.81 0.17 -8.21
C ALA A 141 -17.85 0.27 -7.10
N ARG A 142 -19.08 -0.23 -7.32
CA ARG A 142 -20.13 -0.24 -6.32
C ARG A 142 -19.76 -1.06 -5.09
N ALA A 143 -19.14 -2.22 -5.28
CA ALA A 143 -18.64 -3.05 -4.17
C ALA A 143 -17.60 -2.32 -3.33
N CYS A 144 -16.67 -1.60 -3.96
CA CYS A 144 -15.67 -0.80 -3.26
C CYS A 144 -16.29 0.38 -2.51
N LEU A 145 -17.22 1.11 -3.14
CA LEU A 145 -17.90 2.28 -2.55
C LEU A 145 -18.86 1.90 -1.43
N SER A 146 -19.32 0.65 -1.34
CA SER A 146 -20.26 0.20 -0.29
C SER A 146 -19.62 0.10 1.11
N ARG A 147 -18.30 0.16 1.20
CA ARG A 147 -17.57 0.17 2.48
C ARG A 147 -17.59 1.57 3.09
N ASP A 148 -17.50 1.63 4.42
CA ASP A 148 -17.42 2.91 5.12
C ASP A 148 -16.15 3.68 4.66
N GLY A 149 -16.35 4.92 4.24
CA GLY A 149 -15.29 5.75 3.64
C GLY A 149 -14.75 5.23 2.31
N GLY A 150 -15.46 4.32 1.62
CA GLY A 150 -15.02 3.73 0.36
C GLY A 150 -14.80 4.76 -0.74
N ALA A 151 -13.69 4.61 -1.46
CA ALA A 151 -13.36 5.39 -2.65
C ALA A 151 -12.75 4.47 -3.71
N VAL A 152 -12.87 4.88 -4.97
CA VAL A 152 -12.24 4.19 -6.10
C VAL A 152 -11.47 5.19 -6.96
N VAL A 153 -10.39 4.72 -7.55
CA VAL A 153 -9.65 5.43 -8.59
C VAL A 153 -9.99 4.82 -9.94
N ILE A 154 -10.54 5.63 -10.83
CA ILE A 154 -10.79 5.28 -12.22
C ILE A 154 -9.69 5.92 -13.04
N GLU A 155 -8.97 5.14 -13.86
CA GLU A 155 -7.85 5.68 -14.61
C GLU A 155 -7.75 5.17 -16.04
N ASP A 156 -7.01 5.91 -16.88
CA ASP A 156 -6.70 5.48 -18.24
C ASP A 156 -6.01 4.12 -18.22
N TYR A 157 -6.39 3.27 -19.15
CA TYR A 157 -5.64 2.04 -19.43
C TYR A 157 -4.30 2.39 -20.12
N LEU A 158 -3.20 1.97 -19.50
CA LEU A 158 -1.88 2.06 -20.10
C LEU A 158 -1.53 0.71 -20.74
N ASP A 159 -1.30 0.70 -22.04
CA ASP A 159 -0.83 -0.47 -22.77
C ASP A 159 0.70 -0.47 -22.81
N GLY A 160 1.32 -1.58 -22.43
CA GLY A 160 2.76 -1.72 -22.44
C GLY A 160 3.29 -2.79 -21.51
N PRO A 161 4.58 -3.12 -21.59
CA PRO A 161 5.22 -4.03 -20.66
C PRO A 161 5.34 -3.40 -19.27
N GLU A 162 5.03 -4.17 -18.22
CA GLU A 162 5.31 -3.77 -16.84
C GLU A 162 6.80 -3.95 -16.53
N VAL A 163 7.37 -2.93 -15.88
CA VAL A 163 8.74 -2.96 -15.39
C VAL A 163 8.76 -2.48 -13.93
N SER A 164 9.38 -3.26 -13.05
CA SER A 164 9.64 -2.87 -11.67
C SER A 164 11.09 -2.48 -11.49
N LEU A 165 11.34 -1.30 -10.91
CA LEU A 165 12.65 -0.83 -10.52
C LEU A 165 12.70 -0.69 -9.00
N PHE A 166 13.57 -1.46 -8.35
CA PHE A 166 13.77 -1.40 -6.90
C PHE A 166 14.99 -0.56 -6.58
N CYS A 167 14.81 0.43 -5.70
CA CYS A 167 15.87 1.33 -5.26
C CYS A 167 15.92 1.39 -3.73
N PHE A 168 17.11 1.55 -3.19
CA PHE A 168 17.30 2.03 -1.82
C PHE A 168 17.44 3.55 -1.87
N ALA A 169 16.65 4.23 -1.06
CA ALA A 169 16.67 5.68 -0.96
C ALA A 169 16.93 6.10 0.49
N ASP A 170 17.83 7.07 0.68
CA ASP A 170 18.19 7.61 1.99
C ASP A 170 17.69 9.06 2.20
N GLY A 171 16.89 9.57 1.26
CA GLY A 171 16.35 10.93 1.27
C GLY A 171 17.31 11.96 0.62
N ALA A 172 18.47 11.55 0.16
CA ALA A 172 19.47 12.41 -0.47
C ALA A 172 19.90 11.93 -1.88
N THR A 173 19.87 10.63 -2.12
CA THR A 173 20.26 9.98 -3.40
C THR A 173 19.24 8.90 -3.79
#